data_e427709a2ca38df3c9ced72e42a7bd04
#
_entry.id   e427709a2ca38df3c9ced72e42a7bd04
#
_cell.length_a   1.000
_cell.length_b   1.000
_cell.length_c   1.000
_cell.angle_alpha   90.00
_cell.angle_beta   90.00
_cell.angle_gamma   90.00
#
_symmetry.space_group_name_H-M   'P 1'
#
loop_
_entity.id
_entity.type
_entity.pdbx_description
1 polymer ?
#
loop_
_entity_poly.entity_id
_entity_poly.type
_entity_poly.pdbx_seq_one_letter_code
_entity_poly.pdbx_strand_id
1 'polypeptide(L)'
;MNTMIEKLRGQCRIDADDTTEDELLLIYYGAARRMAENFINRKLYEDEVPESDPYGLIIADDILLALMLLVGHWFENREQVNVGNIVSAFPFGFESLLQPYRFISL
;
A
#
# COMPACT_ATOMS: atom_id res chain seq x y z
N MET A 1 8.88 18.64 4.20
CA MET A 1 8.95 17.24 3.74
C MET A 1 7.78 16.47 4.31
N ASN A 2 7.03 15.76 3.48
CA ASN A 2 5.86 15.04 3.94
C ASN A 2 6.23 13.66 4.50
N THR A 3 5.73 13.38 5.71
CA THR A 3 5.84 12.03 6.27
C THR A 3 4.85 11.11 5.58
N MET A 4 4.99 9.80 5.81
CA MET A 4 4.04 8.83 5.24
C MET A 4 2.61 9.12 5.69
N ILE A 5 2.40 9.44 6.97
CA ILE A 5 1.05 9.70 7.45
C ILE A 5 0.44 10.95 6.79
N GLU A 6 1.26 11.96 6.51
CA GLU A 6 0.77 13.14 5.81
C GLU A 6 0.35 12.80 4.38
N LYS A 7 1.12 11.96 3.71
CA LYS A 7 0.75 11.49 2.36
C LYS A 7 -0.55 10.70 2.38
N LEU A 8 -0.73 9.85 3.39
CA LEU A 8 -1.96 9.06 3.52
C LEU A 8 -3.16 9.95 3.77
N ARG A 9 -3.03 10.96 4.62
CA ARG A 9 -4.12 11.91 4.84
C ARG A 9 -4.49 12.61 3.54
N GLY A 10 -3.49 13.06 2.78
CA GLY A 10 -3.73 13.70 1.50
C GLY A 10 -4.46 12.80 0.52
N GLN A 11 -4.06 11.55 0.44
CA GLN A 11 -4.70 10.58 -0.46
C GLN A 11 -6.18 10.37 -0.11
N CYS A 12 -6.50 10.38 1.18
CA CYS A 12 -7.87 10.15 1.64
C CYS A 12 -8.66 11.45 1.85
N ARG A 13 -8.09 12.59 1.43
CA ARG A 13 -8.73 13.91 1.52
C ARG A 13 -9.07 14.31 2.95
N ILE A 14 -8.18 13.96 3.85
CA ILE A 14 -8.26 14.32 5.27
C ILE A 14 -7.41 15.57 5.49
N ASP A 15 -7.91 16.50 6.31
CA ASP A 15 -7.16 17.72 6.63
C ASP A 15 -5.82 17.38 7.25
N ALA A 16 -4.81 18.17 6.93
CA ALA A 16 -3.43 17.88 7.36
C ALA A 16 -3.27 17.83 8.88
N ASP A 17 -4.12 18.55 9.61
CA ASP A 17 -4.08 18.59 11.07
C ASP A 17 -5.06 17.63 11.75
N ASP A 18 -5.82 16.87 10.98
CA ASP A 18 -6.79 15.92 11.51
C ASP A 18 -6.10 14.56 11.71
N THR A 19 -5.86 14.19 12.96
CA THR A 19 -5.16 12.96 13.31
C THR A 19 -6.09 11.84 13.74
N THR A 20 -7.40 12.03 13.66
CA THR A 20 -8.38 11.07 14.21
C THR A 20 -8.35 9.72 13.50
N GLU A 21 -7.95 9.68 12.22
CA GLU A 21 -7.93 8.44 11.43
C GLU A 21 -6.52 7.91 11.22
N ASP A 22 -5.51 8.50 11.88
CA ASP A 22 -4.12 8.13 11.63
C ASP A 22 -3.84 6.64 11.88
N GLU A 23 -4.35 6.11 12.98
CA GLU A 23 -4.11 4.70 13.30
C GLU A 23 -4.70 3.78 12.24
N LEU A 24 -5.92 4.07 11.79
CA LEU A 24 -6.57 3.29 10.74
C LEU A 24 -5.79 3.37 9.43
N LEU A 25 -5.33 4.58 9.07
CA LEU A 25 -4.56 4.76 7.84
C LEU A 25 -3.27 3.96 7.87
N LEU A 26 -2.59 3.93 9.01
CA LEU A 26 -1.35 3.16 9.14
C LEU A 26 -1.61 1.66 9.04
N ILE A 27 -2.73 1.19 9.60
CA ILE A 27 -3.11 -0.22 9.47
C ILE A 27 -3.40 -0.56 8.01
N TYR A 28 -4.14 0.30 7.32
CA TYR A 28 -4.42 0.08 5.90
C TYR A 28 -3.14 0.07 5.08
N TYR A 29 -2.22 0.99 5.37
CA TYR A 29 -0.95 1.03 4.65
C TYR A 29 -0.14 -0.26 4.87
N GLY A 30 -0.06 -0.73 6.10
CA GLY A 30 0.63 -1.98 6.41
C GLY A 30 0.01 -3.17 5.71
N ALA A 31 -1.33 -3.24 5.70
CA ALA A 31 -2.04 -4.32 5.01
C ALA A 31 -1.82 -4.25 3.49
N ALA A 32 -1.88 -3.05 2.92
CA ALA A 32 -1.64 -2.86 1.48
C ALA A 32 -0.23 -3.30 1.11
N ARG A 33 0.75 -2.95 1.95
CA ARG A 33 2.14 -3.35 1.72
C ARG A 33 2.28 -4.87 1.75
N ARG A 34 1.66 -5.54 2.70
CA ARG A 34 1.70 -7.01 2.77
C ARG A 34 1.04 -7.64 1.56
N MET A 35 -0.08 -7.12 1.11
CA MET A 35 -0.73 -7.65 -0.08
C MET A 35 0.12 -7.45 -1.32
N ALA A 36 0.78 -6.29 -1.43
CA ALA A 36 1.70 -6.04 -2.53
C ALA A 36 2.86 -7.02 -2.50
N GLU A 37 3.46 -7.23 -1.33
CA GLU A 37 4.56 -8.19 -1.19
C GLU A 37 4.13 -9.59 -1.59
N ASN A 38 2.93 -10.01 -1.19
CA ASN A 38 2.42 -11.32 -1.55
C ASN A 38 2.16 -11.43 -3.05
N PHE A 39 1.68 -10.36 -3.67
CA PHE A 39 1.42 -10.36 -5.10
C PHE A 39 2.70 -10.45 -5.93
N ILE A 40 3.73 -9.68 -5.54
CA ILE A 40 4.98 -9.65 -6.32
C ILE A 40 5.99 -10.71 -5.86
N ASN A 41 5.73 -11.41 -4.76
CA ASN A 41 6.64 -12.42 -4.18
C ASN A 41 8.01 -11.84 -3.84
N ARG A 42 8.04 -10.59 -3.36
CA ARG A 42 9.26 -9.89 -2.95
C ARG A 42 8.93 -9.02 -1.75
N LYS A 43 9.90 -8.79 -0.89
CA LYS A 43 9.72 -7.89 0.24
C LYS A 43 9.99 -6.46 -0.17
N LEU A 44 9.24 -5.53 0.43
CA LEU A 44 9.40 -4.10 0.18
C LEU A 44 10.08 -3.44 1.37
N TYR A 45 10.99 -2.53 1.07
CA TYR A 45 11.77 -1.79 2.07
C TYR A 45 11.65 -0.31 1.80
N GLU A 46 11.62 0.49 2.85
CA GLU A 46 11.44 1.93 2.69
C GLU A 46 12.75 2.66 2.36
N ASP A 47 13.85 2.28 2.99
CA ASP A 47 15.11 3.01 2.85
C ASP A 47 16.15 2.26 2.04
N GLU A 48 16.47 1.03 2.44
CA GLU A 48 17.46 0.23 1.71
C GLU A 48 17.13 -1.26 1.84
N VAL A 49 17.60 -2.02 0.86
CA VAL A 49 17.39 -3.47 0.85
C VAL A 49 18.60 -4.11 1.53
N PRO A 50 18.39 -4.94 2.58
CA PRO A 50 19.50 -5.61 3.25
C PRO A 50 20.17 -6.63 2.32
N GLU A 51 21.48 -6.84 2.52
CA GLU A 51 22.24 -7.79 1.71
C GLU A 51 21.70 -9.21 1.82
N SER A 52 21.05 -9.53 2.94
CA SER A 52 20.48 -10.85 3.17
C SER A 52 19.25 -11.13 2.31
N ASP A 53 18.70 -10.11 1.63
CA ASP A 53 17.52 -10.27 0.78
C ASP A 53 17.81 -9.74 -0.63
N PRO A 54 18.38 -10.59 -1.50
CA PRO A 54 18.73 -10.15 -2.86
C PRO A 54 17.53 -9.86 -3.75
N TYR A 55 16.34 -10.30 -3.36
CA TYR A 55 15.13 -10.08 -4.16
C TYR A 55 14.25 -8.95 -3.61
N GLY A 56 14.68 -8.31 -2.53
CA GLY A 56 13.93 -7.20 -1.97
C GLY A 56 13.92 -5.98 -2.90
N LEU A 57 12.91 -5.13 -2.73
CA LEU A 57 12.77 -3.92 -3.51
C LEU A 57 12.56 -2.72 -2.59
N ILE A 58 13.09 -1.58 -3.02
CA ILE A 58 12.76 -0.30 -2.39
C ILE A 58 11.39 0.14 -2.91
N ILE A 59 10.59 0.74 -2.03
CA ILE A 59 9.28 1.27 -2.42
C ILE A 59 9.52 2.53 -3.26
N ALA A 60 9.50 2.35 -4.58
CA ALA A 60 9.64 3.45 -5.53
C ALA A 60 8.28 4.12 -5.72
N ASP A 61 8.26 5.21 -6.49
CA ASP A 61 7.06 6.03 -6.65
C ASP A 61 5.87 5.25 -7.21
N ASP A 62 6.11 4.37 -8.18
CA ASP A 62 5.03 3.59 -8.77
C ASP A 62 4.49 2.53 -7.79
N ILE A 63 5.37 1.92 -7.02
CA ILE A 63 4.94 0.98 -5.97
C ILE A 63 4.16 1.75 -4.89
N LEU A 64 4.67 2.90 -4.47
CA LEU A 64 3.96 3.73 -3.49
C LEU A 64 2.57 4.13 -4.01
N LEU A 65 2.47 4.49 -5.28
CA LEU A 65 1.18 4.83 -5.86
C LEU A 65 0.20 3.66 -5.77
N ALA A 66 0.67 2.44 -6.05
CA ALA A 66 -0.19 1.26 -5.92
C ALA A 66 -0.70 1.10 -4.50
N LEU A 67 0.17 1.27 -3.50
CA LEU A 67 -0.23 1.16 -2.09
C LEU A 67 -1.23 2.26 -1.73
N MET A 68 -1.00 3.48 -2.20
CA MET A 68 -1.89 4.60 -1.91
C MET A 68 -3.26 4.41 -2.55
N LEU A 69 -3.31 3.87 -3.75
CA LEU A 69 -4.58 3.57 -4.41
C LEU A 69 -5.40 2.57 -3.59
N LEU A 70 -4.74 1.55 -3.06
CA LEU A 70 -5.43 0.54 -2.27
C LEU A 70 -5.90 1.11 -0.94
N VAL A 71 -5.07 1.90 -0.26
CA VAL A 71 -5.45 2.56 0.99
C VAL A 71 -6.65 3.47 0.77
N GLY A 72 -6.61 4.29 -0.28
CA GLY A 72 -7.71 5.20 -0.59
C GLY A 72 -9.00 4.45 -0.89
N HIS A 73 -8.88 3.35 -1.63
CA HIS A 73 -10.04 2.52 -1.95
C HIS A 73 -10.68 1.94 -0.69
N TRP A 74 -9.87 1.39 0.21
CA TRP A 74 -10.38 0.84 1.47
C TRP A 74 -10.98 1.94 2.35
N PHE A 75 -10.34 3.10 2.39
CA PHE A 75 -10.86 4.20 3.21
C PHE A 75 -12.23 4.66 2.74
N GLU A 76 -12.43 4.75 1.43
CA GLU A 76 -13.70 5.17 0.86
C GLU A 76 -14.78 4.10 0.98
N ASN A 77 -14.39 2.83 1.08
CA ASN A 77 -15.32 1.70 1.10
C ASN A 77 -15.22 0.92 2.41
N ARG A 78 -15.10 1.62 3.53
CA ARG A 78 -14.88 0.99 4.84
C ARG A 78 -15.95 -0.02 5.23
N GLU A 79 -17.20 0.24 4.89
CA GLU A 79 -18.28 -0.68 5.23
C GLU A 79 -18.12 -2.02 4.52
N GLN A 80 -17.71 -1.99 3.25
CA GLN A 80 -17.48 -3.21 2.48
C GLN A 80 -16.28 -3.99 3.03
N VAL A 81 -15.25 -3.29 3.43
CA VAL A 81 -14.07 -3.92 4.06
C VAL A 81 -14.48 -4.64 5.34
N ASN A 82 -15.34 -3.99 6.14
CA ASN A 82 -15.74 -4.54 7.43
C ASN A 82 -16.64 -5.78 7.32
N VAL A 83 -17.30 -5.98 6.17
CA VAL A 83 -18.13 -7.17 5.98
C VAL A 83 -17.42 -8.28 5.20
N GLY A 84 -16.11 -8.15 5.01
CA GLY A 84 -15.30 -9.23 4.48
C GLY A 84 -15.18 -9.30 2.96
N ASN A 85 -15.61 -8.27 2.25
CA ASN A 85 -15.52 -8.25 0.79
C ASN A 85 -14.22 -7.62 0.29
N ILE A 86 -13.23 -7.54 1.14
CA ILE A 86 -11.96 -6.88 0.82
C ILE A 86 -11.25 -7.51 -0.37
N VAL A 87 -11.35 -8.85 -0.50
CA VAL A 87 -10.58 -9.58 -1.52
C VAL A 87 -11.02 -9.23 -2.94
N SER A 88 -12.30 -8.92 -3.13
CA SER A 88 -12.82 -8.62 -4.46
C SER A 88 -12.80 -7.14 -4.80
N ALA A 89 -12.33 -6.28 -3.90
CA ALA A 89 -12.45 -4.84 -4.02
C ALA A 89 -11.11 -4.15 -4.30
N PHE A 90 -10.29 -4.71 -5.20
CA PHE A 90 -9.03 -4.08 -5.58
C PHE A 90 -9.26 -3.01 -6.64
N PRO A 91 -8.63 -1.84 -6.48
CA PRO A 91 -8.65 -0.84 -7.54
C PRO A 91 -7.87 -1.35 -8.75
N PHE A 92 -8.31 -0.96 -9.93
CA PHE A 92 -7.74 -1.46 -11.18
C PHE A 92 -6.24 -1.24 -11.30
N GLY A 93 -5.75 -0.09 -10.82
CA GLY A 93 -4.34 0.26 -10.97
C GLY A 93 -3.38 -0.49 -10.04
N PHE A 94 -3.88 -1.13 -8.97
CA PHE A 94 -3.02 -1.76 -7.98
C PHE A 94 -2.14 -2.84 -8.61
N GLU A 95 -2.77 -3.82 -9.24
CA GLU A 95 -2.02 -4.92 -9.83
C GLU A 95 -1.25 -4.50 -11.07
N SER A 96 -1.80 -3.58 -11.86
CA SER A 96 -1.11 -3.08 -13.05
C SER A 96 0.22 -2.42 -12.73
N LEU A 97 0.26 -1.65 -11.64
CA LEU A 97 1.50 -0.98 -11.23
C LEU A 97 2.53 -1.96 -10.67
N LEU A 98 2.08 -3.03 -10.03
CA LEU A 98 2.96 -3.98 -9.39
C LEU A 98 3.41 -5.11 -10.31
N GLN A 99 2.69 -5.38 -11.39
CA GLN A 99 2.98 -6.51 -12.27
C GLN A 99 4.43 -6.54 -12.76
N PRO A 100 5.05 -5.42 -13.18
CA PRO A 100 6.44 -5.45 -13.64
C PRO A 100 7.45 -5.90 -12.60
N TYR A 101 7.10 -5.81 -11.33
CA TYR A 101 8.01 -6.17 -10.23
C TYR A 101 7.81 -7.59 -9.74
N ARG A 102 6.83 -8.29 -10.26
CA ARG A 102 6.49 -9.62 -9.78
C ARG A 102 7.60 -10.62 -10.07
N PHE A 103 8.05 -11.30 -9.03
CA PHE A 103 9.05 -12.34 -9.17
C PHE A 103 8.34 -13.69 -9.33
N ILE A 104 8.61 -14.35 -10.46
CA ILE A 104 8.02 -15.66 -10.76
C ILE A 104 9.15 -16.68 -10.75
N SER A 105 9.06 -17.62 -9.81
CA SER A 105 10.01 -18.72 -9.73
C SER A 105 9.58 -19.83 -10.70
N LEU A 106 10.47 -20.19 -11.58
CA LEU A 106 10.19 -21.26 -12.54
C LEU A 106 10.83 -22.57 -12.12
#